data_95c2fe9d4d36b2921d7d9b7d19489ea1
#
_entry.id   95c2fe9d4d36b2921d7d9b7d19489ea1
#
_cell.length_a   1.000
_cell.length_b   1.000
_cell.length_c   1.000
_cell.angle_alpha   90.00
_cell.angle_beta   90.00
_cell.angle_gamma   90.00
#
_symmetry.space_group_name_H-M   'P 1'
#
loop_
_entity.id
_entity.type
_entity.pdbx_description
1 polymer ?
#
loop_
_entity_poly.entity_id
_entity_poly.type
_entity_poly.pdbx_seq_one_letter_code
_entity_poly.pdbx_strand_id
1 'polypeptide(L)'
;MSAARFSIGIDLGTTNSALAYAPLAGDAAPEALPIQQWETPETVAEMPMLPSFLYLPEDALAPQLRGKVPETQAWIVGRLARRRAAEIPGRVVRSAKSWLCHHTADRDASILPWGSEDIGPDQKNLAGARLCFDPELSARGLEQPLCRLRFR
;
A
#
# COMPACT_ATOMS: atom_id res chain seq x y z
N MET A 1 25.63 -5.41 16.38
CA MET A 1 24.86 -4.82 15.25
C MET A 1 25.06 -5.74 14.06
N SER A 2 23.97 -6.28 13.48
CA SER A 2 24.09 -7.07 12.25
C SER A 2 24.41 -6.15 11.08
N ALA A 3 25.42 -6.49 10.27
CA ALA A 3 25.76 -5.73 9.07
C ALA A 3 24.62 -5.87 8.02
N ALA A 4 24.36 -4.79 7.28
CA ALA A 4 23.40 -4.84 6.17
C ALA A 4 23.89 -5.88 5.12
N ARG A 5 22.95 -6.68 4.63
CA ARG A 5 23.26 -7.77 3.66
C ARG A 5 22.71 -7.51 2.28
N PHE A 6 21.71 -6.66 2.16
CA PHE A 6 21.01 -6.37 0.91
C PHE A 6 20.85 -4.87 0.70
N SER A 7 20.85 -4.45 -0.53
CA SER A 7 20.34 -3.19 -1.02
C SER A 7 18.90 -3.40 -1.49
N ILE A 8 17.99 -2.47 -1.15
CA ILE A 8 16.59 -2.53 -1.53
C ILE A 8 16.27 -1.33 -2.41
N GLY A 9 15.70 -1.59 -3.57
CA GLY A 9 15.15 -0.58 -4.48
C GLY A 9 13.64 -0.55 -4.38
N ILE A 10 13.08 0.66 -4.28
CA ILE A 10 11.62 0.89 -4.20
C ILE A 10 11.25 1.88 -5.30
N ASP A 11 10.38 1.46 -6.21
CA ASP A 11 9.70 2.36 -7.14
C ASP A 11 8.29 2.65 -6.63
N LEU A 12 8.01 3.90 -6.29
CA LEU A 12 6.70 4.38 -5.88
C LEU A 12 6.03 5.08 -7.06
N GLY A 13 5.43 4.31 -7.95
CA GLY A 13 4.74 4.84 -9.12
C GLY A 13 3.33 5.36 -8.83
N THR A 14 2.83 6.23 -9.70
CA THR A 14 1.44 6.74 -9.62
C THR A 14 0.41 5.63 -9.84
N THR A 15 0.75 4.65 -10.69
CA THR A 15 -0.16 3.56 -11.08
C THR A 15 0.18 2.26 -10.35
N ASN A 16 1.47 1.93 -10.26
CA ASN A 16 1.95 0.74 -9.57
C ASN A 16 3.23 1.07 -8.82
N SER A 17 3.49 0.34 -7.75
CA SER A 17 4.75 0.34 -7.02
C SER A 17 5.44 -1.01 -7.19
N ALA A 18 6.76 -1.03 -7.13
CA ALA A 18 7.57 -2.24 -7.26
C ALA A 18 8.71 -2.24 -6.23
N LEU A 19 9.15 -3.44 -5.87
CA LEU A 19 10.29 -3.67 -5.01
C LEU A 19 11.33 -4.53 -5.74
N ALA A 20 12.59 -4.22 -5.51
CA ALA A 20 13.72 -5.06 -5.94
C ALA A 20 14.77 -5.10 -4.83
N TYR A 21 15.58 -6.14 -4.82
CA TYR A 21 16.72 -6.26 -3.93
C TYR A 21 17.95 -6.80 -4.64
N ALA A 22 19.12 -6.51 -4.09
CA ALA A 22 20.38 -7.10 -4.51
C ALA A 22 21.25 -7.40 -3.28
N PRO A 23 22.00 -8.52 -3.23
CA PRO A 23 23.00 -8.74 -2.22
C PRO A 23 24.07 -7.62 -2.27
N LEU A 24 24.54 -7.20 -1.10
CA LEU A 24 25.65 -6.23 -1.02
C LEU A 24 27.00 -6.87 -1.32
N ALA A 25 27.09 -8.21 -1.26
CA ALA A 25 28.28 -8.98 -1.56
C ALA A 25 28.15 -9.63 -2.94
N GLY A 26 29.18 -9.47 -3.80
CA GLY A 26 29.21 -10.02 -5.16
C GLY A 26 28.56 -9.09 -6.20
N ASP A 27 28.52 -9.57 -7.45
CA ASP A 27 28.01 -8.83 -8.62
C ASP A 27 26.64 -9.36 -9.09
N ALA A 28 25.81 -9.85 -8.14
CA ALA A 28 24.49 -10.35 -8.49
C ALA A 28 23.58 -9.21 -8.98
N ALA A 29 22.88 -9.45 -10.09
CA ALA A 29 21.91 -8.50 -10.62
C ALA A 29 20.74 -8.32 -9.63
N PRO A 30 20.11 -7.12 -9.57
CA PRO A 30 18.91 -6.92 -8.80
C PRO A 30 17.79 -7.86 -9.24
N GLU A 31 17.06 -8.39 -8.25
CA GLU A 31 15.90 -9.26 -8.46
C GLU A 31 14.63 -8.55 -8.00
N ALA A 32 13.55 -8.69 -8.78
CA ALA A 32 12.24 -8.20 -8.36
C ALA A 32 11.71 -9.01 -7.17
N LEU A 33 11.25 -8.33 -6.13
CA LEU A 33 10.62 -8.96 -4.97
C LEU A 33 9.12 -8.98 -5.19
N PRO A 34 8.50 -10.17 -5.34
CA PRO A 34 7.05 -10.28 -5.42
C PRO A 34 6.38 -9.77 -4.13
N ILE A 35 5.28 -9.05 -4.32
CA ILE A 35 4.56 -8.42 -3.22
C ILE A 35 3.27 -9.20 -2.99
N GLN A 36 3.10 -9.72 -1.77
CA GLN A 36 1.85 -10.34 -1.35
C GLN A 36 0.76 -9.28 -1.22
N GLN A 37 -0.37 -9.54 -1.87
CA GLN A 37 -1.51 -8.64 -1.85
C GLN A 37 -2.82 -9.39 -1.99
N TRP A 38 -3.89 -8.78 -1.52
CA TRP A 38 -5.23 -9.33 -1.67
C TRP A 38 -5.65 -9.35 -3.15
N GLU A 39 -6.04 -10.50 -3.65
CA GLU A 39 -6.68 -10.65 -4.94
C GLU A 39 -8.20 -10.63 -4.82
N THR A 40 -8.73 -11.33 -3.82
CA THR A 40 -10.13 -11.32 -3.37
C THR A 40 -10.16 -11.18 -1.84
N PRO A 41 -11.31 -10.99 -1.20
CA PRO A 41 -11.39 -10.97 0.26
C PRO A 41 -10.90 -12.28 0.94
N GLU A 42 -10.89 -13.37 0.21
CA GLU A 42 -10.51 -14.69 0.71
C GLU A 42 -9.10 -15.11 0.31
N THR A 43 -8.56 -14.53 -0.78
CA THR A 43 -7.31 -15.01 -1.39
C THR A 43 -6.23 -13.93 -1.44
N VAL A 44 -5.00 -14.35 -1.14
CA VAL A 44 -3.79 -13.56 -1.27
C VAL A 44 -2.95 -14.16 -2.40
N ALA A 45 -2.35 -13.31 -3.23
CA ALA A 45 -1.44 -13.71 -4.30
C ALA A 45 -0.16 -12.87 -4.28
N GLU A 46 0.94 -13.45 -4.73
CA GLU A 46 2.20 -12.77 -4.95
C GLU A 46 2.26 -12.21 -6.38
N MET A 47 2.61 -10.94 -6.50
CA MET A 47 2.69 -10.26 -7.79
C MET A 47 3.91 -9.35 -7.87
N PRO A 48 4.52 -9.19 -9.06
CA PRO A 48 5.71 -8.36 -9.21
C PRO A 48 5.46 -6.87 -8.99
N MET A 49 4.21 -6.43 -9.08
CA MET A 49 3.82 -5.03 -8.90
C MET A 49 2.60 -4.91 -7.99
N LEU A 50 2.60 -3.87 -7.16
CA LEU A 50 1.50 -3.47 -6.29
C LEU A 50 0.75 -2.28 -6.92
N PRO A 51 -0.50 -2.44 -7.36
CA PRO A 51 -1.32 -1.31 -7.79
C PRO A 51 -1.40 -0.22 -6.72
N SER A 52 -1.13 1.04 -7.10
CA SER A 52 -1.13 2.19 -6.19
C SER A 52 -2.57 2.67 -5.90
N PHE A 53 -3.39 1.76 -5.36
CA PHE A 53 -4.78 1.95 -4.99
C PHE A 53 -4.98 1.59 -3.52
N LEU A 54 -5.83 2.36 -2.84
CA LEU A 54 -6.23 2.14 -1.46
C LEU A 54 -7.75 2.02 -1.41
N TYR A 55 -8.26 1.04 -0.70
CA TYR A 55 -9.68 0.79 -0.52
C TYR A 55 -10.03 0.73 0.97
N LEU A 56 -11.04 1.47 1.38
CA LEU A 56 -11.64 1.37 2.71
C LEU A 56 -12.81 0.40 2.65
N PRO A 57 -12.69 -0.81 3.22
CA PRO A 57 -13.75 -1.80 3.20
C PRO A 57 -15.02 -1.29 3.87
N GLU A 58 -16.16 -1.74 3.35
CA GLU A 58 -17.43 -1.58 4.05
C GLU A 58 -17.47 -2.45 5.30
N ASP A 59 -18.31 -2.09 6.25
CA ASP A 59 -18.45 -2.81 7.53
C ASP A 59 -18.81 -4.29 7.33
N ALA A 60 -19.55 -4.62 6.27
CA ALA A 60 -19.90 -5.99 5.93
C ALA A 60 -18.70 -6.84 5.48
N LEU A 61 -17.69 -6.22 4.85
CA LEU A 61 -16.49 -6.91 4.36
C LEU A 61 -15.35 -6.91 5.38
N ALA A 62 -15.30 -5.90 6.24
CA ALA A 62 -14.25 -5.75 7.24
C ALA A 62 -14.02 -7.01 8.11
N PRO A 63 -15.06 -7.74 8.56
CA PRO A 63 -14.87 -8.96 9.35
C PRO A 63 -14.12 -10.08 8.60
N GLN A 64 -14.31 -10.21 7.27
CA GLN A 64 -13.66 -11.25 6.46
C GLN A 64 -12.16 -11.01 6.33
N LEU A 65 -11.75 -9.75 6.45
CA LEU A 65 -10.36 -9.29 6.35
C LEU A 65 -9.68 -9.18 7.72
N ARG A 66 -10.46 -9.21 8.81
CA ARG A 66 -9.92 -9.19 10.18
C ARG A 66 -9.06 -10.42 10.46
N GLY A 67 -8.01 -10.21 11.23
CA GLY A 67 -7.03 -11.26 11.58
C GLY A 67 -6.01 -11.56 10.48
N LYS A 68 -6.26 -11.09 9.25
CA LYS A 68 -5.34 -11.24 8.12
C LYS A 68 -4.64 -9.92 7.77
N VAL A 69 -5.22 -8.79 8.23
CA VAL A 69 -4.66 -7.44 8.13
C VAL A 69 -4.43 -6.90 9.53
N PRO A 70 -3.33 -6.19 9.82
CA PRO A 70 -3.11 -5.57 11.12
C PRO A 70 -4.31 -4.69 11.51
N GLU A 71 -4.76 -4.76 12.75
CA GLU A 71 -5.89 -3.96 13.27
C GLU A 71 -5.69 -2.44 13.11
N THR A 72 -4.42 -2.02 12.99
CA THR A 72 -4.04 -0.62 12.75
C THR A 72 -4.19 -0.18 11.29
N GLN A 73 -4.49 -1.11 10.37
CA GLN A 73 -4.59 -0.82 8.95
C GLN A 73 -6.06 -0.90 8.50
N ALA A 74 -6.74 0.24 8.47
CA ALA A 74 -8.11 0.31 7.98
C ALA A 74 -8.20 0.16 6.45
N TRP A 75 -7.15 0.55 5.73
CA TRP A 75 -7.13 0.59 4.27
C TRP A 75 -6.42 -0.62 3.66
N ILE A 76 -7.02 -1.18 2.62
CA ILE A 76 -6.44 -2.26 1.81
C ILE A 76 -5.72 -1.66 0.61
N VAL A 77 -4.55 -2.19 0.30
CA VAL A 77 -3.70 -1.71 -0.80
C VAL A 77 -3.61 -2.77 -1.90
N GLY A 78 -3.49 -2.34 -3.15
CA GLY A 78 -3.12 -3.20 -4.26
C GLY A 78 -4.29 -3.68 -5.10
N ARG A 79 -4.25 -4.96 -5.51
CA ARG A 79 -5.13 -5.52 -6.55
C ARG A 79 -6.61 -5.52 -6.16
N LEU A 80 -6.93 -5.90 -4.92
CA LEU A 80 -8.32 -5.85 -4.45
C LEU A 80 -8.85 -4.41 -4.48
N ALA A 81 -8.05 -3.45 -4.00
CA ALA A 81 -8.42 -2.03 -4.06
C ALA A 81 -8.67 -1.56 -5.50
N ARG A 82 -7.82 -1.96 -6.43
CA ARG A 82 -7.99 -1.64 -7.87
C ARG A 82 -9.28 -2.23 -8.44
N ARG A 83 -9.63 -3.46 -8.08
CA ARG A 83 -10.90 -4.10 -8.53
C ARG A 83 -12.11 -3.36 -7.98
N ARG A 84 -12.08 -3.01 -6.69
CA ARG A 84 -13.15 -2.26 -6.03
C ARG A 84 -13.33 -0.85 -6.58
N ALA A 85 -12.32 -0.26 -7.20
CA ALA A 85 -12.41 1.08 -7.81
C ALA A 85 -13.47 1.17 -8.93
N ALA A 86 -13.78 0.06 -9.60
CA ALA A 86 -14.82 0.01 -10.62
C ALA A 86 -16.23 -0.13 -10.02
N GLU A 87 -16.35 -0.73 -8.84
CA GLU A 87 -17.63 -1.03 -8.18
C GLU A 87 -18.04 0.08 -7.21
N ILE A 88 -17.08 0.56 -6.40
CA ILE A 88 -17.32 1.50 -5.30
C ILE A 88 -16.24 2.60 -5.30
N PRO A 89 -16.21 3.47 -6.31
CA PRO A 89 -15.16 4.47 -6.48
C PRO A 89 -15.04 5.45 -5.31
N GLY A 90 -16.13 5.75 -4.61
CA GLY A 90 -16.13 6.66 -3.47
C GLY A 90 -15.41 6.14 -2.23
N ARG A 91 -15.11 4.84 -2.16
CA ARG A 91 -14.33 4.23 -1.09
C ARG A 91 -12.90 3.89 -1.49
N VAL A 92 -12.47 4.33 -2.69
CA VAL A 92 -11.15 4.00 -3.24
C VAL A 92 -10.35 5.26 -3.55
N VAL A 93 -9.13 5.32 -3.01
CA VAL A 93 -8.13 6.32 -3.41
C VAL A 93 -7.31 5.73 -4.56
N ARG A 94 -7.25 6.48 -5.66
CA ARG A 94 -6.40 6.18 -6.82
C ARG A 94 -5.49 7.37 -7.11
N SER A 95 -4.31 7.11 -7.66
CA SER A 95 -3.36 8.15 -8.08
C SER A 95 -3.02 9.14 -6.95
N ALA A 96 -2.92 8.68 -5.71
CA ALA A 96 -2.62 9.53 -4.55
C ALA A 96 -1.36 10.37 -4.75
N LYS A 97 -0.33 9.82 -5.42
CA LYS A 97 0.91 10.54 -5.74
C LYS A 97 0.68 11.82 -6.55
N SER A 98 -0.32 11.83 -7.44
CA SER A 98 -0.64 13.02 -8.26
C SER A 98 -1.11 14.20 -7.41
N TRP A 99 -1.72 13.94 -6.26
CA TRP A 99 -2.17 14.99 -5.34
C TRP A 99 -1.01 15.73 -4.68
N LEU A 100 0.17 15.11 -4.57
CA LEU A 100 1.38 15.77 -4.06
C LEU A 100 1.84 16.94 -4.96
N CYS A 101 1.49 16.87 -6.24
CA CYS A 101 1.82 17.90 -7.22
C CYS A 101 0.65 18.89 -7.47
N HIS A 102 -0.49 18.67 -6.81
CA HIS A 102 -1.66 19.54 -7.00
C HIS A 102 -1.44 20.88 -6.28
N HIS A 103 -1.48 21.97 -7.01
CA HIS A 103 -1.05 23.30 -6.52
C HIS A 103 -2.04 23.95 -5.54
N THR A 104 -3.31 23.54 -5.55
CA THR A 104 -4.36 24.09 -4.67
C THR A 104 -4.80 23.13 -3.57
N ALA A 105 -4.37 21.86 -3.61
CA ALA A 105 -4.76 20.90 -2.58
C ALA A 105 -3.88 21.04 -1.33
N ASP A 106 -4.52 21.10 -0.17
CA ASP A 106 -3.82 20.98 1.09
C ASP A 106 -3.33 19.52 1.25
N ARG A 107 -2.00 19.38 1.27
CA ARG A 107 -1.34 18.06 1.33
C ARG A 107 -1.44 17.41 2.69
N ASP A 108 -1.68 18.20 3.72
CA ASP A 108 -1.80 17.76 5.10
C ASP A 108 -3.26 17.53 5.52
N ALA A 109 -4.23 17.84 4.64
CA ALA A 109 -5.64 17.62 4.88
C ALA A 109 -6.09 16.21 4.47
N SER A 110 -7.01 15.64 5.25
CA SER A 110 -7.65 14.34 4.98
C SER A 110 -8.76 14.51 3.93
N ILE A 111 -8.38 14.54 2.64
CA ILE A 111 -9.28 14.85 1.53
C ILE A 111 -9.56 13.69 0.58
N LEU A 112 -8.83 12.57 0.71
CA LEU A 112 -8.96 11.45 -0.23
C LEU A 112 -9.82 10.30 0.35
N PRO A 113 -10.73 9.73 -0.45
CA PRO A 113 -11.06 10.03 -1.85
C PRO A 113 -11.72 11.40 -2.01
N TRP A 114 -11.29 12.16 -3.02
CA TRP A 114 -11.79 13.50 -3.25
C TRP A 114 -13.28 13.48 -3.63
N GLY A 115 -14.06 14.36 -3.00
CA GLY A 115 -15.50 14.52 -3.30
C GLY A 115 -16.35 13.32 -2.86
N SER A 116 -15.80 12.32 -2.17
CA SER A 116 -16.58 11.17 -1.70
C SER A 116 -17.53 11.55 -0.57
N GLU A 117 -18.77 11.06 -0.68
CA GLU A 117 -19.79 11.07 0.35
C GLU A 117 -19.99 9.67 1.00
N ASP A 118 -19.33 8.63 0.45
CA ASP A 118 -19.44 7.23 0.89
C ASP A 118 -18.69 6.95 2.20
N ILE A 119 -17.83 7.88 2.62
CA ILE A 119 -17.04 7.78 3.86
C ILE A 119 -17.05 9.11 4.63
N GLY A 120 -17.00 9.00 5.96
CA GLY A 120 -16.94 10.18 6.83
C GLY A 120 -15.61 10.95 6.69
N PRO A 121 -15.59 12.23 7.07
CA PRO A 121 -14.38 13.05 7.00
C PRO A 121 -13.23 12.51 7.87
N ASP A 122 -13.54 11.86 8.98
CA ASP A 122 -12.62 11.18 9.89
C ASP A 122 -12.00 9.90 9.30
N GLN A 123 -12.64 9.33 8.30
CA GLN A 123 -12.18 8.14 7.59
C GLN A 123 -11.35 8.48 6.34
N LYS A 124 -11.36 9.75 5.89
CA LYS A 124 -10.59 10.17 4.72
C LYS A 124 -9.09 10.13 5.00
N ASN A 125 -8.33 9.88 3.94
CA ASN A 125 -6.89 9.80 4.00
C ASN A 125 -6.24 11.14 3.59
N LEU A 126 -5.03 11.38 4.08
CA LEU A 126 -4.23 12.55 3.73
C LEU A 126 -3.89 12.54 2.23
N ALA A 127 -3.93 13.71 1.58
CA ALA A 127 -3.41 13.86 0.21
C ALA A 127 -1.92 13.54 0.14
N GLY A 128 -1.17 13.89 1.19
CA GLY A 128 0.22 13.54 1.39
C GLY A 128 0.40 12.20 2.10
N ALA A 129 -0.51 11.21 1.91
CA ALA A 129 -0.41 9.91 2.56
C ALA A 129 1.05 9.44 2.59
N ARG A 130 1.65 9.51 3.76
CA ARG A 130 3.01 9.05 3.97
C ARG A 130 2.99 7.54 3.74
N LEU A 131 3.46 7.12 2.57
CA LEU A 131 3.87 5.75 2.34
C LEU A 131 5.06 5.50 3.27
N CYS A 132 4.78 5.24 4.55
CA CYS A 132 5.81 4.86 5.50
C CYS A 132 6.11 3.39 5.28
N PHE A 133 7.23 3.12 4.67
CA PHE A 133 7.87 1.83 4.72
C PHE A 133 8.35 1.62 6.16
N ASP A 134 7.87 0.59 6.84
CA ASP A 134 8.34 0.23 8.17
C ASP A 134 9.70 -0.46 8.05
N PRO A 135 10.83 0.20 8.40
CA PRO A 135 12.15 -0.38 8.27
C PRO A 135 12.39 -1.57 9.22
N GLU A 136 11.57 -1.75 10.25
CA GLU A 136 11.70 -2.89 11.16
C GLU A 136 11.27 -4.21 10.53
N LEU A 137 10.48 -4.18 9.44
CA LEU A 137 10.10 -5.36 8.69
C LEU A 137 11.23 -5.92 7.82
N SER A 138 12.20 -5.11 7.43
CA SER A 138 13.37 -5.56 6.68
C SER A 138 14.41 -6.26 7.56
N ALA A 139 14.37 -6.07 8.89
CA ALA A 139 15.33 -6.61 9.84
C ALA A 139 14.97 -8.01 10.37
N ARG A 140 13.72 -8.42 10.25
CA ARG A 140 13.25 -9.75 10.69
C ARG A 140 13.08 -10.68 9.48
N GLY A 141 14.20 -11.17 8.94
CA GLY A 141 14.30 -12.29 8.02
C GLY A 141 13.16 -12.43 6.98
N LEU A 142 13.52 -12.75 5.76
CA LEU A 142 12.67 -12.97 4.56
C LEU A 142 11.49 -13.99 4.73
N GLU A 143 11.06 -14.28 5.93
CA GLU A 143 9.89 -15.08 6.23
C GLU A 143 8.66 -14.17 6.29
N GLN A 144 7.97 -14.06 5.16
CA GLN A 144 6.69 -13.40 4.91
C GLN A 144 6.69 -11.86 4.98
N PRO A 145 6.99 -11.15 3.89
CA PRO A 145 6.69 -9.74 3.78
C PRO A 145 5.22 -9.53 3.39
N LEU A 146 4.31 -9.51 4.35
CA LEU A 146 3.08 -8.74 4.18
C LEU A 146 3.52 -7.28 4.07
N CYS A 147 3.26 -6.65 2.93
CA CYS A 147 3.51 -5.24 2.73
C CYS A 147 2.67 -4.44 3.73
N ARG A 148 3.25 -4.12 4.90
CA ARG A 148 2.63 -3.29 5.92
C ARG A 148 2.94 -1.84 5.59
N LEU A 149 2.08 -1.24 4.77
CA LEU A 149 2.06 0.21 4.63
C LEU A 149 1.41 0.78 5.89
N ARG A 150 2.20 1.37 6.78
CA ARG A 150 1.67 2.19 7.88
C ARG A 150 1.44 3.59 7.36
N PHE A 151 0.22 4.05 7.43
CA PHE A 151 -0.13 5.45 7.31
C PHE A 151 -0.07 6.05 8.72
N ARG A 152 0.70 7.13 8.88
CA ARG A 152 0.66 8.00 10.06
C ARG A 152 0.07 9.32 9.64
#